data_89f38f93240258ab54549d57c242e60c
#
_entry.id   89f38f93240258ab54549d57c242e60c
#
_cell.length_a   1.000
_cell.length_b   1.000
_cell.length_c   1.000
_cell.angle_alpha   90.00
_cell.angle_beta   90.00
_cell.angle_gamma   90.00
#
_symmetry.space_group_name_H-M   'P 1'
#
loop_
_entity.id
_entity.type
_entity.pdbx_description
1 polymer ?
#
loop_
_entity_poly.entity_id
_entity_poly.type
_entity_poly.pdbx_seq_one_letter_code
_entity_poly.pdbx_strand_id
1 'polypeptide(L)'
;MMRISMVSVAALAVACLSGSAWAQDNGTLVISTWGFNGDLLEEHLYAPFEEEHGVEIVIDSGNNADRLSRARIRDGGDIDLIYLADAFTQQAIDDGLFAAIDRSQIPNIEQIYPIAQAPHGEEYGPAYTVGRYGIIYDSAATDTPVTSWGDLWRDEFAGQITIPGINTTAGQLIVIAAADQAGVDAFEDPDAAFASLAELAPNLLTTYGRSSELVNLFAQGEVVIAPAQDFAFGRIQDAVPTAVWAELDEGAFANLNAINVLASSDQLELAHAFINWHLDADVQQTMAEVGVDAPVNVNVQLDPETAARWTYGQAVIDSLRTPDYAQLNAVRDDWTDRWNDVIAQ
;
A
#
# COMPACT_ATOMS: atom_id res chain seq x y z
N MET A 1 79.01 -52.14 -28.97
CA MET A 1 78.17 -52.23 -27.77
C MET A 1 77.71 -50.86 -27.41
N MET A 2 76.50 -50.52 -27.75
CA MET A 2 75.96 -49.17 -27.60
C MET A 2 74.72 -49.32 -26.71
N ARG A 3 74.79 -48.74 -25.51
CA ARG A 3 73.68 -48.75 -24.57
C ARG A 3 72.76 -47.51 -24.86
N ILE A 4 71.52 -47.77 -25.19
CA ILE A 4 70.52 -46.82 -25.37
C ILE A 4 69.81 -46.62 -24.02
N SER A 5 69.86 -45.40 -23.46
CA SER A 5 69.11 -45.00 -22.26
C SER A 5 67.76 -44.52 -22.65
N MET A 6 66.73 -45.16 -22.17
CA MET A 6 65.35 -44.66 -22.24
C MET A 6 65.12 -43.59 -21.21
N VAL A 7 64.71 -42.40 -21.66
CA VAL A 7 64.22 -41.31 -20.82
C VAL A 7 62.70 -41.40 -20.79
N SER A 8 62.14 -41.67 -19.63
CA SER A 8 60.66 -41.62 -19.39
C SER A 8 60.22 -40.24 -19.12
N VAL A 9 59.38 -39.70 -19.99
CA VAL A 9 58.69 -38.45 -19.80
C VAL A 9 57.35 -38.72 -19.06
N ALA A 10 57.26 -38.30 -17.80
CA ALA A 10 56.01 -38.34 -17.05
C ALA A 10 55.18 -37.08 -17.41
N ALA A 11 54.08 -37.28 -18.10
CA ALA A 11 53.09 -36.20 -18.34
C ALA A 11 52.20 -36.02 -17.10
N LEU A 12 52.31 -34.85 -16.44
CA LEU A 12 51.38 -34.44 -15.39
C LEU A 12 50.10 -33.89 -16.06
N ALA A 13 49.00 -34.65 -15.98
CA ALA A 13 47.68 -34.20 -16.34
C ALA A 13 47.11 -33.35 -15.17
N VAL A 14 47.09 -32.05 -15.32
CA VAL A 14 46.35 -31.14 -14.43
C VAL A 14 44.87 -31.21 -14.85
N ALA A 15 44.06 -31.93 -14.08
CA ALA A 15 42.62 -31.92 -14.22
C ALA A 15 42.10 -30.61 -13.63
N CYS A 16 41.74 -29.65 -14.47
CA CYS A 16 40.92 -28.50 -14.09
C CYS A 16 39.51 -29.03 -13.77
N LEU A 17 39.21 -29.23 -12.50
CA LEU A 17 37.85 -29.35 -12.00
C LEU A 17 37.22 -27.97 -12.08
N SER A 18 36.63 -27.63 -13.22
CA SER A 18 35.61 -26.59 -13.31
C SER A 18 34.40 -27.11 -12.54
N GLY A 19 34.34 -26.79 -11.24
CA GLY A 19 33.12 -26.91 -10.47
C GLY A 19 32.11 -25.92 -11.07
N SER A 20 31.21 -26.46 -11.90
CA SER A 20 29.95 -25.76 -12.11
C SER A 20 29.29 -25.72 -10.74
N ALA A 21 29.29 -24.53 -10.10
CA ALA A 21 28.36 -24.26 -9.03
C ALA A 21 26.96 -24.40 -9.68
N TRP A 22 26.33 -25.52 -9.47
CA TRP A 22 24.90 -25.64 -9.68
C TRP A 22 24.30 -24.66 -8.70
N ALA A 23 23.64 -23.60 -9.18
CA ALA A 23 22.75 -22.85 -8.35
C ALA A 23 21.79 -23.86 -7.71
N GLN A 24 21.85 -23.97 -6.41
CA GLN A 24 20.92 -24.80 -5.67
C GLN A 24 19.57 -24.12 -5.88
N ASP A 25 18.67 -24.77 -6.60
CA ASP A 25 17.28 -24.32 -6.71
C ASP A 25 16.67 -24.47 -5.31
N ASN A 26 16.64 -23.35 -4.59
CA ASN A 26 16.12 -23.30 -3.22
C ASN A 26 14.61 -23.15 -3.17
N GLY A 27 13.94 -23.22 -4.32
CA GLY A 27 12.49 -23.19 -4.45
C GLY A 27 11.97 -21.99 -5.23
N THR A 28 10.67 -21.98 -5.40
CA THR A 28 9.92 -20.89 -6.04
C THR A 28 9.07 -20.20 -5.00
N LEU A 29 9.06 -18.87 -5.01
CA LEU A 29 8.18 -18.04 -4.17
C LEU A 29 7.14 -17.35 -5.05
N VAL A 30 5.87 -17.68 -4.88
CA VAL A 30 4.78 -17.07 -5.65
C VAL A 30 4.19 -15.89 -4.87
N ILE A 31 4.32 -14.68 -5.44
CA ILE A 31 3.89 -13.43 -4.83
C ILE A 31 2.69 -12.85 -5.57
N SER A 32 1.56 -12.72 -4.90
CA SER A 32 0.38 -12.05 -5.44
C SER A 32 0.39 -10.56 -5.08
N THR A 33 0.56 -9.69 -6.09
CA THR A 33 0.75 -8.25 -5.92
C THR A 33 0.04 -7.43 -7.01
N TRP A 34 0.20 -6.11 -6.96
CA TRP A 34 -0.30 -5.22 -8.02
C TRP A 34 0.62 -5.29 -9.25
N GLY A 35 0.04 -5.14 -10.44
CA GLY A 35 0.82 -5.05 -11.68
C GLY A 35 1.41 -3.66 -11.97
N PHE A 36 1.57 -2.82 -10.94
CA PHE A 36 2.09 -1.47 -11.05
C PHE A 36 3.60 -1.46 -10.74
N ASN A 37 4.39 -0.66 -11.46
CA ASN A 37 5.85 -0.55 -11.31
C ASN A 37 6.61 -1.90 -11.41
N GLY A 38 6.07 -2.87 -12.16
CA GLY A 38 6.64 -4.23 -12.23
C GLY A 38 8.12 -4.26 -12.63
N ASP A 39 8.53 -3.41 -13.58
CA ASP A 39 9.94 -3.34 -14.03
C ASP A 39 10.87 -2.85 -12.90
N LEU A 40 10.42 -1.84 -12.11
CA LEU A 40 11.21 -1.32 -10.98
C LEU A 40 11.25 -2.31 -9.81
N LEU A 41 10.13 -2.99 -9.54
CA LEU A 41 10.07 -4.05 -8.53
C LEU A 41 10.97 -5.21 -8.91
N GLU A 42 10.98 -5.61 -10.18
CA GLU A 42 11.87 -6.66 -10.69
C GLU A 42 13.34 -6.27 -10.50
N GLU A 43 13.73 -5.06 -10.93
CA GLU A 43 15.11 -4.60 -10.89
C GLU A 43 15.65 -4.40 -9.47
N HIS A 44 14.81 -3.88 -8.56
CA HIS A 44 15.29 -3.36 -7.28
C HIS A 44 14.83 -4.17 -6.06
N LEU A 45 13.83 -5.06 -6.21
CA LEU A 45 13.31 -5.85 -5.10
C LEU A 45 13.46 -7.36 -5.37
N TYR A 46 12.94 -7.86 -6.52
CA TYR A 46 12.83 -9.29 -6.76
C TYR A 46 14.16 -9.91 -7.21
N ALA A 47 14.76 -9.42 -8.28
CA ALA A 47 16.01 -9.96 -8.80
C ALA A 47 17.17 -9.95 -7.78
N PRO A 48 17.36 -8.89 -6.95
CA PRO A 48 18.37 -8.94 -5.88
C PRO A 48 18.09 -10.03 -4.83
N PHE A 49 16.82 -10.24 -4.46
CA PHE A 49 16.46 -11.32 -3.54
C PHE A 49 16.68 -12.69 -4.15
N GLU A 50 16.32 -12.90 -5.42
CA GLU A 50 16.57 -14.14 -6.15
C GLU A 50 18.06 -14.48 -6.22
N GLU A 51 18.91 -13.48 -6.48
CA GLU A 51 20.36 -13.66 -6.54
C GLU A 51 20.94 -14.04 -5.17
N GLU A 52 20.47 -13.39 -4.08
CA GLU A 52 20.97 -13.65 -2.73
C GLU A 52 20.54 -15.03 -2.20
N HIS A 53 19.29 -15.44 -2.47
CA HIS A 53 18.69 -16.65 -1.90
C HIS A 53 18.71 -17.85 -2.84
N GLY A 54 19.03 -17.65 -4.14
CA GLY A 54 19.06 -18.73 -5.14
C GLY A 54 17.68 -19.32 -5.42
N VAL A 55 16.66 -18.49 -5.47
CA VAL A 55 15.23 -18.83 -5.67
C VAL A 55 14.69 -18.19 -6.92
N GLU A 56 13.50 -18.63 -7.37
CA GLU A 56 12.73 -17.99 -8.43
C GLU A 56 11.49 -17.31 -7.82
N ILE A 57 11.24 -16.04 -8.17
CA ILE A 57 10.00 -15.32 -7.81
C ILE A 57 9.04 -15.35 -8.98
N VAL A 58 7.81 -15.80 -8.73
CA VAL A 58 6.71 -15.79 -9.71
C VAL A 58 5.64 -14.80 -9.29
N ILE A 59 5.30 -13.85 -10.16
CA ILE A 59 4.33 -12.81 -9.85
C ILE A 59 2.93 -13.16 -10.37
N ASP A 60 1.96 -13.23 -9.44
CA ASP A 60 0.52 -13.25 -9.70
C ASP A 60 -0.03 -11.83 -9.55
N SER A 61 -0.39 -11.16 -10.64
CA SER A 61 -0.79 -9.76 -10.59
C SER A 61 -2.31 -9.55 -10.74
N GLY A 62 -2.80 -8.44 -10.12
CA GLY A 62 -4.19 -8.01 -10.21
C GLY A 62 -4.53 -6.91 -9.20
N ASN A 63 -5.78 -6.44 -9.22
CA ASN A 63 -6.27 -5.56 -8.15
C ASN A 63 -6.57 -6.37 -6.87
N ASN A 64 -6.81 -5.69 -5.74
CA ASN A 64 -7.07 -6.35 -4.46
C ASN A 64 -8.23 -7.36 -4.53
N ALA A 65 -9.37 -6.96 -5.11
CA ALA A 65 -10.56 -7.80 -5.16
C ALA A 65 -10.35 -9.06 -6.01
N ASP A 66 -9.68 -8.93 -7.17
CA ASP A 66 -9.39 -10.05 -8.06
C ASP A 66 -8.44 -11.05 -7.39
N ARG A 67 -7.37 -10.57 -6.75
CA ARG A 67 -6.37 -11.40 -6.06
C ARG A 67 -6.97 -12.12 -4.85
N LEU A 68 -7.73 -11.39 -4.01
CA LEU A 68 -8.44 -11.99 -2.88
C LEU A 68 -9.46 -13.03 -3.35
N SER A 69 -10.20 -12.76 -4.42
CA SER A 69 -11.14 -13.72 -5.00
C SER A 69 -10.45 -14.99 -5.50
N ARG A 70 -9.26 -14.85 -6.14
CA ARG A 70 -8.47 -16.02 -6.55
C ARG A 70 -7.95 -16.83 -5.35
N ALA A 71 -7.47 -16.15 -4.31
CA ALA A 71 -7.05 -16.80 -3.08
C ALA A 71 -8.19 -17.61 -2.43
N ARG A 72 -9.39 -17.03 -2.34
CA ARG A 72 -10.61 -17.70 -1.83
C ARG A 72 -10.98 -18.97 -2.63
N ILE A 73 -11.00 -18.86 -3.97
CA ILE A 73 -11.42 -19.97 -4.84
C ILE A 73 -10.44 -21.15 -4.77
N ARG A 74 -9.17 -20.86 -4.58
CA ARG A 74 -8.08 -21.86 -4.60
C ARG A 74 -7.68 -22.34 -3.21
N ASP A 75 -8.31 -21.85 -2.16
CA ASP A 75 -7.86 -22.04 -0.77
C ASP A 75 -6.35 -21.69 -0.61
N GLY A 76 -6.00 -20.48 -1.14
CA GLY A 76 -4.61 -20.02 -1.28
C GLY A 76 -3.92 -20.46 -2.57
N GLY A 77 -4.17 -21.67 -3.04
CA GLY A 77 -3.58 -22.23 -4.27
C GLY A 77 -2.07 -22.36 -4.20
N ASP A 78 -1.42 -21.88 -5.26
CA ASP A 78 0.07 -21.90 -5.36
C ASP A 78 0.68 -20.56 -4.91
N ILE A 79 -0.09 -19.69 -4.21
CA ILE A 79 0.37 -18.38 -3.74
C ILE A 79 0.98 -18.52 -2.35
N ASP A 80 2.20 -18.00 -2.17
CA ASP A 80 2.90 -18.00 -0.88
C ASP A 80 2.69 -16.70 -0.13
N LEU A 81 2.85 -15.57 -0.82
CA LEU A 81 2.69 -14.22 -0.27
C LEU A 81 1.61 -13.45 -1.02
N ILE A 82 0.81 -12.68 -0.28
CA ILE A 82 -0.17 -11.76 -0.86
C ILE A 82 -0.04 -10.37 -0.24
N TYR A 83 0.01 -9.36 -1.10
CA TYR A 83 -0.03 -7.96 -0.73
C TYR A 83 -1.46 -7.47 -0.79
N LEU A 84 -1.99 -6.91 0.28
CA LEU A 84 -3.34 -6.37 0.32
C LEU A 84 -3.39 -5.04 1.07
N ALA A 85 -4.28 -4.16 0.62
CA ALA A 85 -4.64 -2.97 1.38
C ALA A 85 -5.51 -3.35 2.59
N ASP A 86 -5.49 -2.52 3.63
CA ASP A 86 -6.09 -2.78 4.96
C ASP A 86 -7.47 -3.45 4.93
N ALA A 87 -8.44 -2.87 4.21
CA ALA A 87 -9.81 -3.41 4.16
C ALA A 87 -9.88 -4.82 3.55
N PHE A 88 -9.00 -5.14 2.59
CA PHE A 88 -8.92 -6.45 1.95
C PHE A 88 -8.09 -7.42 2.79
N THR A 89 -7.08 -6.92 3.52
CA THR A 89 -6.34 -7.71 4.51
C THR A 89 -7.30 -8.21 5.59
N GLN A 90 -8.15 -7.33 6.14
CA GLN A 90 -9.15 -7.72 7.12
C GLN A 90 -10.13 -8.75 6.57
N GLN A 91 -10.60 -8.62 5.33
CA GLN A 91 -11.45 -9.64 4.71
C GLN A 91 -10.75 -11.00 4.59
N ALA A 92 -9.46 -11.02 4.23
CA ALA A 92 -8.70 -12.26 4.14
C ALA A 92 -8.50 -12.91 5.53
N ILE A 93 -8.38 -12.10 6.58
CA ILE A 93 -8.34 -12.55 7.98
C ILE A 93 -9.67 -13.20 8.37
N ASP A 94 -10.80 -12.54 8.09
CA ASP A 94 -12.14 -13.03 8.38
C ASP A 94 -12.42 -14.35 7.65
N ASP A 95 -11.82 -14.55 6.48
CA ASP A 95 -11.89 -15.79 5.70
C ASP A 95 -10.89 -16.87 6.17
N GLY A 96 -9.99 -16.58 7.09
CA GLY A 96 -8.98 -17.52 7.60
C GLY A 96 -7.89 -17.90 6.59
N LEU A 97 -7.56 -17.02 5.65
CA LEU A 97 -6.64 -17.32 4.54
C LEU A 97 -5.16 -17.25 4.91
N PHE A 98 -4.79 -16.68 6.07
CA PHE A 98 -3.39 -16.44 6.42
C PHE A 98 -2.83 -17.45 7.40
N ALA A 99 -1.55 -17.78 7.20
CA ALA A 99 -0.73 -18.43 8.21
C ALA A 99 -0.28 -17.40 9.26
N ALA A 100 -0.14 -17.84 10.50
CA ALA A 100 0.53 -17.04 11.51
C ALA A 100 2.02 -16.90 11.17
N ILE A 101 2.56 -15.68 11.25
CA ILE A 101 3.98 -15.43 11.01
C ILE A 101 4.82 -15.71 12.27
N ASP A 102 6.06 -16.13 12.07
CA ASP A 102 7.08 -16.17 13.11
C ASP A 102 7.91 -14.88 13.07
N ARG A 103 7.53 -13.89 13.89
CA ARG A 103 8.21 -12.59 13.96
C ARG A 103 9.69 -12.68 14.32
N SER A 104 10.13 -13.76 14.97
CA SER A 104 11.55 -13.95 15.27
C SER A 104 12.41 -14.18 14.02
N GLN A 105 11.79 -14.60 12.91
CA GLN A 105 12.42 -14.74 11.60
C GLN A 105 12.35 -13.44 10.76
N ILE A 106 11.68 -12.40 11.26
CA ILE A 106 11.50 -11.12 10.55
C ILE A 106 11.99 -9.96 11.47
N PRO A 107 13.28 -9.92 11.83
CA PRO A 107 13.79 -8.92 12.79
C PRO A 107 13.60 -7.47 12.33
N ASN A 108 13.47 -7.19 11.03
CA ASN A 108 13.23 -5.85 10.52
C ASN A 108 11.83 -5.30 10.88
N ILE A 109 10.90 -6.13 11.37
CA ILE A 109 9.62 -5.64 11.93
C ILE A 109 9.87 -4.67 13.10
N GLU A 110 10.89 -4.88 13.91
CA GLU A 110 11.22 -4.00 15.04
C GLU A 110 11.81 -2.65 14.58
N GLN A 111 12.14 -2.52 13.30
CA GLN A 111 12.77 -1.33 12.71
C GLN A 111 11.80 -0.47 11.90
N ILE A 112 10.52 -0.84 11.82
CA ILE A 112 9.51 -0.07 11.11
C ILE A 112 8.63 0.75 12.07
N TYR A 113 7.88 1.73 11.54
CA TYR A 113 6.96 2.52 12.35
C TYR A 113 5.98 1.64 13.12
N PRO A 114 5.64 1.96 14.40
CA PRO A 114 4.75 1.15 15.22
C PRO A 114 3.39 0.83 14.54
N ILE A 115 2.83 1.79 13.79
CA ILE A 115 1.58 1.61 13.04
C ILE A 115 1.67 0.50 11.97
N ALA A 116 2.87 0.23 11.44
CA ALA A 116 3.12 -0.75 10.40
C ALA A 116 3.52 -2.14 10.94
N GLN A 117 3.93 -2.24 12.22
CA GLN A 117 4.44 -3.49 12.79
C GLN A 117 3.40 -4.60 12.87
N ALA A 118 2.18 -4.27 13.26
CA ALA A 118 1.09 -5.24 13.45
C ALA A 118 -0.28 -4.59 13.17
N PRO A 119 -0.53 -4.09 11.95
CA PRO A 119 -1.73 -3.31 11.64
C PRO A 119 -3.02 -4.10 11.84
N HIS A 120 -2.96 -5.42 11.79
CA HIS A 120 -4.11 -6.32 11.92
C HIS A 120 -3.92 -7.40 13.01
N GLY A 121 -2.91 -7.26 13.87
CA GLY A 121 -2.56 -8.23 14.93
C GLY A 121 -1.18 -8.84 14.72
N GLU A 122 -0.57 -9.28 15.81
CA GLU A 122 0.81 -9.77 15.83
C GLU A 122 1.01 -11.09 15.06
N GLU A 123 -0.06 -11.87 14.88
CA GLU A 123 -0.06 -13.12 14.11
C GLU A 123 -0.04 -12.90 12.59
N TYR A 124 -0.36 -11.68 12.13
CA TYR A 124 -0.40 -11.37 10.70
C TYR A 124 0.81 -10.54 10.25
N GLY A 125 0.98 -10.45 8.95
CA GLY A 125 2.12 -9.78 8.34
C GLY A 125 2.11 -8.26 8.57
N PRO A 126 3.31 -7.63 8.56
CA PRO A 126 3.46 -6.20 8.71
C PRO A 126 2.98 -5.44 7.48
N ALA A 127 2.75 -4.14 7.63
CA ALA A 127 2.68 -3.25 6.48
C ALA A 127 4.10 -2.97 5.96
N TYR A 128 4.27 -3.04 4.64
CA TYR A 128 5.55 -2.75 3.98
C TYR A 128 5.62 -1.32 3.44
N THR A 129 4.48 -0.65 3.32
CA THR A 129 4.37 0.75 2.91
C THR A 129 3.20 1.43 3.63
N VAL A 130 3.31 2.74 3.77
CA VAL A 130 2.31 3.60 4.38
C VAL A 130 2.00 4.76 3.45
N GLY A 131 0.72 4.99 3.21
CA GLY A 131 0.20 6.17 2.56
C GLY A 131 -0.85 6.82 3.44
N ARG A 132 -1.50 7.86 2.92
CA ARG A 132 -2.58 8.55 3.63
C ARG A 132 -3.69 8.99 2.68
N TYR A 133 -4.90 9.01 3.22
CA TYR A 133 -6.03 9.72 2.66
C TYR A 133 -6.22 11.03 3.41
N GLY A 134 -6.24 12.13 2.69
CA GLY A 134 -6.47 13.46 3.23
C GLY A 134 -7.15 14.32 2.19
N ILE A 135 -7.06 15.63 2.31
CA ILE A 135 -7.67 16.57 1.38
C ILE A 135 -6.58 17.25 0.55
N ILE A 136 -6.79 17.29 -0.77
CA ILE A 136 -6.05 18.13 -1.72
C ILE A 136 -6.97 19.26 -2.13
N TYR A 137 -6.45 20.49 -2.15
CA TYR A 137 -7.21 21.65 -2.62
C TYR A 137 -6.32 22.62 -3.40
N ASP A 138 -6.94 23.39 -4.28
CA ASP A 138 -6.28 24.51 -4.97
C ASP A 138 -6.25 25.72 -4.04
N SER A 139 -5.08 26.10 -3.55
CA SER A 139 -4.90 27.25 -2.66
C SER A 139 -5.23 28.58 -3.31
N ALA A 140 -5.36 28.66 -4.63
CA ALA A 140 -5.82 29.85 -5.33
C ALA A 140 -7.36 29.98 -5.34
N ALA A 141 -8.09 28.94 -4.95
CA ALA A 141 -9.55 28.93 -4.92
C ALA A 141 -10.15 29.46 -3.60
N THR A 142 -9.33 29.66 -2.56
CA THR A 142 -9.78 30.12 -1.25
C THR A 142 -8.73 30.96 -0.55
N ASP A 143 -9.19 31.99 0.18
CA ASP A 143 -8.34 32.83 1.04
C ASP A 143 -8.09 32.18 2.42
N THR A 144 -8.87 31.15 2.78
CA THR A 144 -8.80 30.47 4.08
C THR A 144 -8.24 29.06 3.88
N PRO A 145 -7.08 28.72 4.48
CA PRO A 145 -6.54 27.37 4.39
C PRO A 145 -7.55 26.29 4.80
N VAL A 146 -7.46 25.13 4.16
CA VAL A 146 -8.21 23.93 4.53
C VAL A 146 -7.41 23.21 5.62
N THR A 147 -8.02 23.05 6.81
CA THR A 147 -7.36 22.42 7.98
C THR A 147 -8.24 21.38 8.67
N SER A 148 -9.42 21.10 8.13
CA SER A 148 -10.37 20.15 8.70
C SER A 148 -11.08 19.36 7.60
N TRP A 149 -11.48 18.12 7.91
CA TRP A 149 -12.40 17.36 7.06
C TRP A 149 -13.72 18.12 6.87
N GLY A 150 -14.17 18.87 7.90
CA GLY A 150 -15.35 19.71 7.85
C GLY A 150 -15.30 20.82 6.81
N ASP A 151 -14.13 21.21 6.33
CA ASP A 151 -13.99 22.22 5.28
C ASP A 151 -14.58 21.79 3.93
N LEU A 152 -14.86 20.50 3.72
CA LEU A 152 -15.63 20.05 2.56
C LEU A 152 -17.06 20.58 2.53
N TRP A 153 -17.63 20.98 3.68
CA TRP A 153 -18.98 21.56 3.79
C TRP A 153 -19.03 23.07 3.62
N ARG A 154 -17.89 23.73 3.32
CA ARG A 154 -17.84 25.20 3.11
C ARG A 154 -18.56 25.57 1.83
N ASP A 155 -19.49 26.51 1.92
CA ASP A 155 -20.33 27.00 0.80
C ASP A 155 -19.51 27.52 -0.39
N GLU A 156 -18.29 28.02 -0.14
CA GLU A 156 -17.42 28.55 -1.19
C GLU A 156 -16.95 27.52 -2.19
N PHE A 157 -16.95 26.21 -1.81
CA PHE A 157 -16.58 25.11 -2.68
C PHE A 157 -17.77 24.45 -3.38
N ALA A 158 -19.00 24.93 -3.14
CA ALA A 158 -20.20 24.33 -3.70
C ALA A 158 -20.14 24.17 -5.23
N GLY A 159 -20.38 22.96 -5.72
CA GLY A 159 -20.31 22.61 -7.15
C GLY A 159 -18.88 22.39 -7.67
N GLN A 160 -17.86 22.47 -6.82
CA GLN A 160 -16.46 22.27 -7.18
C GLN A 160 -15.77 21.21 -6.27
N ILE A 161 -16.56 20.37 -5.64
CA ILE A 161 -16.12 19.27 -4.76
C ILE A 161 -16.32 17.95 -5.49
N THR A 162 -15.36 17.05 -5.36
CA THR A 162 -15.57 15.63 -5.65
C THR A 162 -15.09 14.79 -4.48
N ILE A 163 -15.74 13.65 -4.27
CA ILE A 163 -15.36 12.67 -3.23
C ILE A 163 -15.21 11.27 -3.83
N PRO A 164 -14.41 10.38 -3.22
CA PRO A 164 -14.33 9.00 -3.68
C PRO A 164 -15.68 8.31 -3.52
N GLY A 165 -16.10 7.52 -4.51
CA GLY A 165 -17.32 6.72 -4.43
C GLY A 165 -17.21 5.63 -3.36
N ILE A 166 -18.34 5.24 -2.78
CA ILE A 166 -18.43 4.28 -1.65
C ILE A 166 -17.73 2.94 -1.92
N ASN A 167 -17.67 2.51 -3.19
CA ASN A 167 -17.04 1.25 -3.60
C ASN A 167 -15.50 1.35 -3.76
N THR A 168 -14.93 2.52 -3.52
CA THR A 168 -13.47 2.69 -3.45
C THR A 168 -12.96 2.38 -2.03
N THR A 169 -11.65 2.23 -1.88
CA THR A 169 -11.03 2.02 -0.56
C THR A 169 -11.29 3.19 0.40
N ALA A 170 -11.42 4.42 -0.14
CA ALA A 170 -11.62 5.63 0.66
C ALA A 170 -13.10 6.01 0.86
N GLY A 171 -14.04 5.38 0.16
CA GLY A 171 -15.44 5.80 0.19
C GLY A 171 -16.06 5.76 1.58
N GLN A 172 -15.81 4.69 2.34
CA GLN A 172 -16.30 4.58 3.72
C GLN A 172 -15.66 5.60 4.67
N LEU A 173 -14.44 6.07 4.37
CA LEU A 173 -13.77 7.09 5.19
C LEU A 173 -14.48 8.45 5.10
N ILE A 174 -15.20 8.71 4.01
CA ILE A 174 -16.03 9.92 3.86
C ILE A 174 -17.23 9.89 4.80
N VAL A 175 -17.78 8.72 5.10
CA VAL A 175 -18.85 8.57 6.10
C VAL A 175 -18.29 8.87 7.50
N ILE A 176 -17.07 8.44 7.81
CA ILE A 176 -16.40 8.79 9.07
C ILE A 176 -16.17 10.32 9.14
N ALA A 177 -15.67 10.94 8.06
CA ALA A 177 -15.49 12.39 8.01
C ALA A 177 -16.81 13.16 8.18
N ALA A 178 -17.91 12.63 7.63
CA ALA A 178 -19.25 13.20 7.82
C ALA A 178 -19.75 13.06 9.26
N ALA A 179 -19.42 11.96 9.95
CA ALA A 179 -19.70 11.78 11.36
C ALA A 179 -18.89 12.76 12.24
N ASP A 180 -17.60 12.95 11.92
CA ASP A 180 -16.75 13.97 12.58
C ASP A 180 -17.37 15.36 12.44
N GLN A 181 -17.85 15.72 11.23
CA GLN A 181 -18.54 16.97 10.98
C GLN A 181 -19.83 17.11 11.81
N ALA A 182 -20.57 16.02 12.01
CA ALA A 182 -21.74 15.97 12.86
C ALA A 182 -21.42 15.93 14.37
N GLY A 183 -20.14 15.69 14.75
CA GLY A 183 -19.71 15.56 16.13
C GLY A 183 -20.13 14.24 16.78
N VAL A 184 -20.25 13.16 16.00
CA VAL A 184 -20.68 11.82 16.45
C VAL A 184 -19.67 10.75 16.03
N ASP A 185 -19.79 9.56 16.60
CA ASP A 185 -19.10 8.36 16.10
C ASP A 185 -19.94 7.74 14.98
N ALA A 186 -19.30 7.41 13.84
CA ALA A 186 -19.98 6.90 12.65
C ALA A 186 -20.64 5.53 12.86
N PHE A 187 -20.11 4.72 13.77
CA PHE A 187 -20.61 3.36 14.06
C PHE A 187 -21.73 3.40 15.12
N GLU A 188 -21.68 4.36 16.05
CA GLU A 188 -22.70 4.52 17.10
C GLU A 188 -23.92 5.29 16.59
N ASP A 189 -23.74 6.33 15.78
CA ASP A 189 -24.82 7.13 15.19
C ASP A 189 -24.64 7.34 13.67
N PRO A 190 -24.79 6.26 12.87
CA PRO A 190 -24.73 6.38 11.41
C PRO A 190 -25.81 7.28 10.81
N ASP A 191 -26.97 7.45 11.51
CA ASP A 191 -28.04 8.32 11.02
C ASP A 191 -27.58 9.79 10.97
N ALA A 192 -26.89 10.27 11.99
CA ALA A 192 -26.32 11.61 12.00
C ALA A 192 -25.19 11.77 10.95
N ALA A 193 -24.34 10.73 10.77
CA ALA A 193 -23.30 10.74 9.75
C ALA A 193 -23.88 10.89 8.32
N PHE A 194 -24.90 10.09 7.99
CA PHE A 194 -25.56 10.15 6.67
C PHE A 194 -26.44 11.42 6.52
N ALA A 195 -26.98 11.98 7.59
CA ALA A 195 -27.64 13.30 7.54
C ALA A 195 -26.64 14.41 7.18
N SER A 196 -25.44 14.41 7.80
CA SER A 196 -24.35 15.32 7.43
C SER A 196 -23.91 15.14 5.98
N LEU A 197 -23.81 13.89 5.52
CA LEU A 197 -23.48 13.59 4.13
C LEU A 197 -24.56 14.10 3.14
N ALA A 198 -25.82 14.05 3.53
CA ALA A 198 -26.94 14.61 2.76
C ALA A 198 -26.86 16.14 2.63
N GLU A 199 -26.27 16.83 3.60
CA GLU A 199 -26.00 18.27 3.51
C GLU A 199 -24.84 18.57 2.53
N LEU A 200 -23.86 17.69 2.41
CA LEU A 200 -22.75 17.82 1.45
C LEU A 200 -23.19 17.50 0.02
N ALA A 201 -24.08 16.54 -0.17
CA ALA A 201 -24.45 15.99 -1.48
C ALA A 201 -24.82 17.05 -2.55
N PRO A 202 -25.62 18.12 -2.26
CA PRO A 202 -25.93 19.17 -3.23
C PRO A 202 -24.73 20.00 -3.68
N ASN A 203 -23.64 20.00 -2.90
CA ASN A 203 -22.42 20.76 -3.19
C ASN A 203 -21.40 19.96 -4.01
N LEU A 204 -21.63 18.67 -4.18
CA LEU A 204 -20.75 17.83 -4.99
C LEU A 204 -20.96 18.07 -6.48
N LEU A 205 -19.87 18.15 -7.23
CA LEU A 205 -19.93 18.08 -8.69
C LEU A 205 -20.21 16.63 -9.13
N THR A 206 -19.49 15.69 -8.54
CA THR A 206 -19.56 14.26 -8.86
C THR A 206 -18.85 13.44 -7.79
N THR A 207 -18.89 12.11 -7.91
CA THR A 207 -17.96 11.19 -7.23
C THR A 207 -16.97 10.62 -8.23
N TYR A 208 -15.76 10.24 -7.76
CA TYR A 208 -14.76 9.58 -8.60
C TYR A 208 -14.50 8.14 -8.15
N GLY A 209 -14.18 7.28 -9.12
CA GLY A 209 -13.83 5.86 -8.87
C GLY A 209 -12.36 5.55 -9.00
N ARG A 210 -11.59 6.44 -9.65
CA ARG A 210 -10.16 6.26 -9.93
C ARG A 210 -9.40 7.57 -9.77
N SER A 211 -8.16 7.48 -9.28
CA SER A 211 -7.30 8.66 -9.13
C SER A 211 -7.02 9.39 -10.45
N SER A 212 -7.05 8.68 -11.60
CA SER A 212 -6.92 9.32 -12.90
C SER A 212 -8.11 10.22 -13.27
N GLU A 213 -9.32 9.88 -12.81
CA GLU A 213 -10.51 10.73 -12.96
C GLU A 213 -10.35 11.99 -12.11
N LEU A 214 -9.92 11.83 -10.86
CA LEU A 214 -9.64 12.94 -9.95
C LEU A 214 -8.60 13.92 -10.54
N VAL A 215 -7.47 13.41 -11.04
CA VAL A 215 -6.45 14.23 -11.68
C VAL A 215 -7.02 15.03 -12.86
N ASN A 216 -7.88 14.41 -13.69
CA ASN A 216 -8.51 15.09 -14.82
C ASN A 216 -9.48 16.18 -14.37
N LEU A 217 -10.27 15.96 -13.32
CA LEU A 217 -11.21 16.96 -12.77
C LEU A 217 -10.46 18.21 -12.29
N PHE A 218 -9.34 18.04 -11.57
CA PHE A 218 -8.48 19.15 -11.18
C PHE A 218 -7.85 19.83 -12.39
N ALA A 219 -7.30 19.07 -13.35
CA ALA A 219 -6.64 19.62 -14.55
C ALA A 219 -7.60 20.45 -15.42
N GLN A 220 -8.89 20.12 -15.42
CA GLN A 220 -9.93 20.84 -16.15
C GLN A 220 -10.50 22.04 -15.36
N GLY A 221 -10.11 22.19 -14.08
CA GLY A 221 -10.64 23.23 -13.19
C GLY A 221 -12.11 23.01 -12.80
N GLU A 222 -12.60 21.78 -12.96
CA GLU A 222 -13.97 21.43 -12.59
C GLU A 222 -14.12 21.24 -11.08
N VAL A 223 -13.06 20.79 -10.40
CA VAL A 223 -12.99 20.69 -8.95
C VAL A 223 -11.78 21.46 -8.42
N VAL A 224 -11.92 21.98 -7.21
CA VAL A 224 -10.87 22.73 -6.50
C VAL A 224 -10.50 22.10 -5.15
N ILE A 225 -11.31 21.16 -4.67
CA ILE A 225 -11.08 20.45 -3.41
C ILE A 225 -11.60 19.02 -3.50
N ALA A 226 -10.83 18.08 -2.98
CA ALA A 226 -11.23 16.68 -2.92
C ALA A 226 -10.45 15.90 -1.85
N PRO A 227 -11.10 14.95 -1.15
CA PRO A 227 -10.41 13.85 -0.50
C PRO A 227 -9.64 13.02 -1.51
N ALA A 228 -8.39 12.67 -1.21
CA ALA A 228 -7.53 11.94 -2.12
C ALA A 228 -6.49 11.09 -1.38
N GLN A 229 -5.98 10.08 -2.06
CA GLN A 229 -4.79 9.36 -1.61
C GLN A 229 -3.53 10.12 -2.05
N ASP A 230 -2.51 10.13 -1.22
CA ASP A 230 -1.28 10.93 -1.39
C ASP A 230 -0.54 10.65 -2.70
N PHE A 231 -0.53 9.41 -3.21
CA PHE A 231 0.11 9.11 -4.50
C PHE A 231 -0.47 9.90 -5.69
N ALA A 232 -1.69 10.43 -5.58
CA ALA A 232 -2.29 11.25 -6.63
C ALA A 232 -1.78 12.71 -6.59
N PHE A 233 -1.24 13.16 -5.46
CA PHE A 233 -0.90 14.56 -5.21
C PHE A 233 0.10 15.13 -6.24
N GLY A 234 1.20 14.43 -6.49
CA GLY A 234 2.20 14.90 -7.46
C GLY A 234 1.60 15.17 -8.85
N ARG A 235 0.75 14.26 -9.34
CA ARG A 235 0.10 14.44 -10.65
C ARG A 235 -0.93 15.58 -10.68
N ILE A 236 -1.63 15.80 -9.56
CA ILE A 236 -2.54 16.94 -9.41
C ILE A 236 -1.72 18.24 -9.38
N GLN A 237 -0.62 18.28 -8.64
CA GLN A 237 0.25 19.45 -8.54
C GLN A 237 0.94 19.79 -9.87
N ASP A 238 1.31 18.78 -10.67
CA ASP A 238 1.83 18.99 -12.04
C ASP A 238 0.80 19.70 -12.94
N ALA A 239 -0.50 19.38 -12.77
CA ALA A 239 -1.58 19.98 -13.54
C ALA A 239 -2.05 21.33 -12.96
N VAL A 240 -2.04 21.45 -11.63
CA VAL A 240 -2.48 22.64 -10.86
C VAL A 240 -1.37 23.00 -9.88
N PRO A 241 -0.41 23.86 -10.25
CA PRO A 241 0.75 24.17 -9.40
C PRO A 241 0.41 24.82 -8.05
N THR A 242 -0.79 25.34 -7.89
CA THR A 242 -1.33 25.91 -6.65
C THR A 242 -2.03 24.85 -5.77
N ALA A 243 -2.12 23.60 -6.23
CA ALA A 243 -2.65 22.51 -5.43
C ALA A 243 -1.72 22.22 -4.25
N VAL A 244 -2.32 22.08 -3.07
CA VAL A 244 -1.63 21.77 -1.81
C VAL A 244 -2.32 20.62 -1.09
N TRP A 245 -1.53 19.89 -0.32
CA TRP A 245 -2.03 18.91 0.64
C TRP A 245 -2.46 19.64 1.91
N ALA A 246 -3.69 19.41 2.38
CA ALA A 246 -4.18 20.01 3.61
C ALA A 246 -3.56 19.35 4.85
N GLU A 247 -3.05 20.16 5.76
CA GLU A 247 -2.66 19.72 7.10
C GLU A 247 -3.91 19.74 7.99
N LEU A 248 -4.49 18.56 8.23
CA LEU A 248 -5.78 18.41 8.90
C LEU A 248 -5.60 18.29 10.41
N ASP A 249 -6.34 19.08 11.18
CA ASP A 249 -6.32 19.09 12.65
C ASP A 249 -6.73 17.73 13.23
N GLU A 250 -7.69 17.04 12.60
CA GLU A 250 -8.14 15.69 12.99
C GLU A 250 -7.21 14.57 12.50
N GLY A 251 -6.26 14.91 11.63
CA GLY A 251 -5.36 13.99 10.95
C GLY A 251 -5.95 13.37 9.68
N ALA A 252 -5.04 12.95 8.79
CA ALA A 252 -5.37 12.16 7.61
C ALA A 252 -5.58 10.69 8.00
N PHE A 253 -6.34 9.93 7.22
CA PHE A 253 -6.49 8.49 7.46
C PHE A 253 -5.29 7.73 6.90
N ALA A 254 -4.73 6.84 7.71
CA ALA A 254 -3.68 5.93 7.27
C ALA A 254 -4.21 4.99 6.17
N ASN A 255 -3.35 4.70 5.22
CA ASN A 255 -3.55 3.68 4.19
C ASN A 255 -2.33 2.76 4.22
N LEU A 256 -2.49 1.59 4.80
CA LEU A 256 -1.44 0.61 4.92
C LEU A 256 -1.65 -0.51 3.89
N ASN A 257 -0.54 -1.00 3.34
CA ASN A 257 -0.55 -2.21 2.54
C ASN A 257 0.30 -3.25 3.26
N ALA A 258 -0.34 -4.34 3.64
CA ALA A 258 0.31 -5.44 4.36
C ALA A 258 0.73 -6.57 3.43
N ILE A 259 1.79 -7.26 3.83
CA ILE A 259 2.27 -8.48 3.17
C ILE A 259 2.04 -9.66 4.09
N ASN A 260 1.25 -10.63 3.65
CA ASN A 260 0.84 -11.77 4.46
C ASN A 260 1.20 -13.09 3.78
N VAL A 261 1.49 -14.10 4.60
CA VAL A 261 1.74 -15.47 4.14
C VAL A 261 0.41 -16.22 4.05
N LEU A 262 0.14 -16.90 2.94
CA LEU A 262 -1.07 -17.72 2.78
C LEU A 262 -0.93 -19.01 3.61
N ALA A 263 -2.04 -19.45 4.22
CA ALA A 263 -2.08 -20.67 5.03
C ALA A 263 -1.76 -21.94 4.22
N SER A 264 -1.92 -21.88 2.89
CA SER A 264 -1.59 -22.96 1.95
C SER A 264 -0.12 -23.04 1.58
N SER A 265 0.69 -22.00 1.90
CA SER A 265 2.12 -21.97 1.53
C SER A 265 2.90 -23.07 2.23
N ASP A 266 3.76 -23.74 1.48
CA ASP A 266 4.78 -24.66 1.99
C ASP A 266 6.19 -24.03 2.03
N GLN A 267 6.29 -22.70 1.70
CA GLN A 267 7.52 -21.92 1.63
C GLN A 267 7.67 -20.94 2.81
N LEU A 268 7.21 -21.31 4.02
CA LEU A 268 7.15 -20.39 5.18
C LEU A 268 8.47 -19.70 5.50
N GLU A 269 9.60 -20.44 5.50
CA GLU A 269 10.91 -19.86 5.81
C GLU A 269 11.33 -18.84 4.75
N LEU A 270 11.10 -19.15 3.47
CA LEU A 270 11.42 -18.27 2.36
C LEU A 270 10.51 -17.02 2.35
N ALA A 271 9.22 -17.21 2.67
CA ALA A 271 8.27 -16.12 2.80
C ALA A 271 8.66 -15.14 3.93
N HIS A 272 9.09 -15.64 5.09
CA HIS A 272 9.60 -14.80 6.18
C HIS A 272 10.89 -14.06 5.78
N ALA A 273 11.82 -14.75 5.09
CA ALA A 273 13.03 -14.12 4.58
C ALA A 273 12.71 -12.97 3.61
N PHE A 274 11.74 -13.18 2.71
CA PHE A 274 11.32 -12.14 1.77
C PHE A 274 10.63 -10.96 2.46
N ILE A 275 9.76 -11.19 3.46
CA ILE A 275 9.17 -10.12 4.25
C ILE A 275 10.29 -9.32 4.95
N ASN A 276 11.24 -10.01 5.56
CA ASN A 276 12.35 -9.33 6.24
C ASN A 276 13.20 -8.51 5.26
N TRP A 277 13.49 -9.04 4.07
CA TRP A 277 14.17 -8.36 2.98
C TRP A 277 13.43 -7.09 2.56
N HIS A 278 12.13 -7.17 2.32
CA HIS A 278 11.33 -6.04 1.88
C HIS A 278 11.26 -4.92 2.94
N LEU A 279 11.44 -5.24 4.21
CA LEU A 279 11.47 -4.26 5.31
C LEU A 279 12.89 -3.74 5.61
N ASP A 280 13.91 -4.21 4.90
CA ASP A 280 15.28 -3.73 5.08
C ASP A 280 15.39 -2.25 4.72
N ALA A 281 16.23 -1.50 5.46
CA ALA A 281 16.34 -0.05 5.30
C ALA A 281 16.88 0.35 3.92
N ASP A 282 17.87 -0.38 3.39
CA ASP A 282 18.48 -0.09 2.10
C ASP A 282 17.51 -0.40 0.95
N VAL A 283 16.76 -1.49 1.07
CA VAL A 283 15.69 -1.86 0.12
C VAL A 283 14.58 -0.82 0.14
N GLN A 284 14.08 -0.45 1.31
CA GLN A 284 13.02 0.55 1.48
C GLN A 284 13.47 1.94 0.99
N GLN A 285 14.72 2.32 1.21
CA GLN A 285 15.27 3.57 0.69
C GLN A 285 15.27 3.55 -0.84
N THR A 286 15.78 2.47 -1.43
CA THR A 286 15.80 2.30 -2.89
C THR A 286 14.39 2.39 -3.48
N MET A 287 13.40 1.71 -2.89
CA MET A 287 12.01 1.76 -3.35
C MET A 287 11.43 3.17 -3.33
N ALA A 288 11.73 3.95 -2.28
CA ALA A 288 11.28 5.34 -2.18
C ALA A 288 11.96 6.26 -3.21
N GLU A 289 13.28 6.09 -3.42
CA GLU A 289 14.06 6.90 -4.36
C GLU A 289 13.67 6.64 -5.82
N VAL A 290 13.36 5.38 -6.19
CA VAL A 290 12.91 5.05 -7.54
C VAL A 290 11.42 5.31 -7.76
N GLY A 291 10.68 5.74 -6.73
CA GLY A 291 9.30 6.19 -6.86
C GLY A 291 8.26 5.05 -6.81
N VAL A 292 8.55 3.97 -6.10
CA VAL A 292 7.64 2.81 -5.99
C VAL A 292 6.76 2.90 -4.75
N ASP A 293 7.34 2.95 -3.55
CA ASP A 293 6.62 2.89 -2.28
C ASP A 293 7.19 3.85 -1.23
N ALA A 294 6.32 4.35 -0.34
CA ALA A 294 6.74 5.07 0.85
C ALA A 294 7.38 4.12 1.86
N PRO A 295 8.53 4.46 2.46
CA PRO A 295 9.21 3.58 3.39
C PRO A 295 8.52 3.56 4.75
N VAL A 296 8.49 2.40 5.38
CA VAL A 296 8.06 2.23 6.78
C VAL A 296 9.23 2.04 7.74
N ASN A 297 10.43 1.71 7.24
CA ASN A 297 11.61 1.54 8.09
C ASN A 297 12.11 2.89 8.59
N VAL A 298 12.24 3.03 9.91
CA VAL A 298 12.60 4.29 10.59
C VAL A 298 14.04 4.73 10.36
N ASN A 299 14.90 3.84 9.85
CA ASN A 299 16.30 4.12 9.55
C ASN A 299 16.49 4.71 8.14
N VAL A 300 15.47 4.68 7.28
CA VAL A 300 15.52 5.29 5.94
C VAL A 300 15.71 6.80 6.06
N GLN A 301 16.59 7.36 5.24
CA GLN A 301 16.86 8.79 5.20
C GLN A 301 16.70 9.31 3.77
N LEU A 302 15.59 9.95 3.50
CA LEU A 302 15.31 10.56 2.21
C LEU A 302 15.78 12.02 2.18
N ASP A 303 16.24 12.47 1.02
CA ASP A 303 16.42 13.88 0.79
C ASP A 303 15.08 14.63 0.80
N PRO A 304 15.06 15.96 1.03
CA PRO A 304 13.81 16.70 1.21
C PRO A 304 12.87 16.66 0.00
N GLU A 305 13.39 16.55 -1.22
CA GLU A 305 12.57 16.49 -2.44
C GLU A 305 11.87 15.14 -2.55
N THR A 306 12.60 14.06 -2.33
CA THR A 306 12.05 12.70 -2.30
C THR A 306 11.07 12.53 -1.14
N ALA A 307 11.44 13.00 0.07
CA ALA A 307 10.59 12.93 1.25
C ALA A 307 9.22 13.63 1.05
N ALA A 308 9.19 14.75 0.33
CA ALA A 308 7.96 15.51 0.08
C ALA A 308 6.95 14.76 -0.79
N ARG A 309 7.37 13.68 -1.49
CA ARG A 309 6.50 12.86 -2.33
C ARG A 309 5.74 11.80 -1.55
N TRP A 310 6.17 11.51 -0.32
CA TRP A 310 5.71 10.36 0.45
C TRP A 310 5.09 10.73 1.79
N THR A 311 4.28 9.84 2.31
CA THR A 311 3.93 9.83 3.73
C THR A 311 5.15 9.33 4.51
N TYR A 312 5.96 10.26 5.00
CA TYR A 312 7.28 9.99 5.55
C TYR A 312 7.62 10.89 6.73
N GLY A 313 8.34 10.31 7.70
CA GLY A 313 8.78 10.98 8.91
C GLY A 313 7.84 10.81 10.10
N GLN A 314 8.42 10.64 11.29
CA GLN A 314 7.71 10.28 12.51
C GLN A 314 6.53 11.20 12.81
N ALA A 315 6.70 12.52 12.67
CA ALA A 315 5.63 13.48 12.95
C ALA A 315 4.41 13.31 12.03
N VAL A 316 4.64 12.97 10.74
CA VAL A 316 3.55 12.70 9.79
C VAL A 316 2.85 11.42 10.18
N ILE A 317 3.62 10.36 10.47
CA ILE A 317 3.06 9.05 10.85
C ILE A 317 2.24 9.15 12.14
N ASP A 318 2.72 9.88 13.14
CA ASP A 318 2.03 10.05 14.43
C ASP A 318 0.73 10.85 14.32
N SER A 319 0.56 11.63 13.25
CA SER A 319 -0.67 12.38 12.98
C SER A 319 -1.75 11.56 12.27
N LEU A 320 -1.45 10.34 11.82
CA LEU A 320 -2.40 9.54 11.06
C LEU A 320 -3.46 8.91 11.96
N ARG A 321 -4.68 8.85 11.44
CA ARG A 321 -5.81 8.12 12.03
C ARG A 321 -5.90 6.73 11.40
N THR A 322 -6.04 5.70 12.21
CA THR A 322 -6.24 4.33 11.72
C THR A 322 -7.70 3.95 11.87
N PRO A 323 -8.45 3.74 10.77
CA PRO A 323 -9.81 3.25 10.84
C PRO A 323 -9.89 1.81 11.35
N ASP A 324 -10.98 1.45 12.01
CA ASP A 324 -11.29 0.06 12.35
C ASP A 324 -11.88 -0.65 11.13
N TYR A 325 -11.04 -1.33 10.37
CA TYR A 325 -11.46 -2.00 9.14
C TYR A 325 -12.36 -3.22 9.39
N ALA A 326 -12.33 -3.83 10.58
CA ALA A 326 -13.27 -4.89 10.94
C ALA A 326 -14.69 -4.31 11.06
N GLN A 327 -14.85 -3.18 11.75
CA GLN A 327 -16.13 -2.48 11.82
C GLN A 327 -16.58 -1.96 10.44
N LEU A 328 -15.66 -1.33 9.67
CA LEU A 328 -15.96 -0.85 8.32
C LEU A 328 -16.46 -1.96 7.39
N ASN A 329 -15.82 -3.14 7.43
CA ASN A 329 -16.26 -4.28 6.64
C ASN A 329 -17.62 -4.80 7.08
N ALA A 330 -17.90 -4.80 8.39
CA ALA A 330 -19.19 -5.26 8.93
C ALA A 330 -20.39 -4.38 8.52
N VAL A 331 -20.17 -3.08 8.33
CA VAL A 331 -21.23 -2.12 7.95
C VAL A 331 -21.25 -1.79 6.45
N ARG A 332 -20.38 -2.38 5.66
CA ARG A 332 -20.16 -2.03 4.24
C ARG A 332 -21.44 -2.03 3.41
N ASP A 333 -22.22 -3.09 3.50
CA ASP A 333 -23.42 -3.26 2.67
C ASP A 333 -24.49 -2.23 3.08
N ASP A 334 -24.74 -2.05 4.38
CA ASP A 334 -25.65 -1.04 4.90
C ASP A 334 -25.25 0.36 4.48
N TRP A 335 -23.97 0.71 4.65
CA TRP A 335 -23.48 2.03 4.26
C TRP A 335 -23.50 2.25 2.75
N THR A 336 -23.32 1.20 1.95
CA THR A 336 -23.44 1.29 0.50
C THR A 336 -24.87 1.60 0.08
N ASP A 337 -25.87 0.95 0.68
CA ASP A 337 -27.27 1.19 0.40
C ASP A 337 -27.66 2.63 0.79
N ARG A 338 -27.29 3.07 1.99
CA ARG A 338 -27.54 4.42 2.49
C ARG A 338 -26.85 5.50 1.67
N TRP A 339 -25.60 5.25 1.24
CA TRP A 339 -24.86 6.14 0.35
C TRP A 339 -25.61 6.35 -0.98
N ASN A 340 -26.10 5.28 -1.57
CA ASN A 340 -26.85 5.34 -2.82
C ASN A 340 -28.14 6.18 -2.67
N ASP A 341 -28.78 6.10 -1.51
CA ASP A 341 -29.97 6.90 -1.21
C ASP A 341 -29.64 8.40 -1.06
N VAL A 342 -28.44 8.77 -0.65
CA VAL A 342 -28.02 10.14 -0.34
C VAL A 342 -27.25 10.80 -1.49
N ILE A 343 -26.28 10.09 -2.07
CA ILE A 343 -25.30 10.66 -3.01
C ILE A 343 -25.64 10.35 -4.48
N ALA A 344 -26.21 9.19 -4.79
CA ALA A 344 -26.42 8.75 -6.18
C ALA A 344 -27.75 9.25 -6.79
N GLN A 345 -28.42 10.24 -6.20
CA GLN A 345 -29.67 10.81 -6.69
C GLN A 345 -29.51 11.71 -7.91
#